data_424ad63ceed31df484cbfe72273d6678
#
_entry.id   424ad63ceed31df484cbfe72273d6678
#
_cell.length_a   1.000
_cell.length_b   1.000
_cell.length_c   1.000
_cell.angle_alpha   90.00
_cell.angle_beta   90.00
_cell.angle_gamma   90.00
#
_symmetry.space_group_name_H-M   'P 1'
#
loop_
_entity.id
_entity.type
_entity.pdbx_description
1 polymer ?
#
loop_
_entity_poly.entity_id
_entity_poly.type
_entity_poly.pdbx_seq_one_letter_code
_entity_poly.pdbx_strand_id
1 'polypeptide(L)'
;MNETFESLNTKLIGLSIDSLHSHLGWIKSIEALNFNNEGKVKIPFPIIADISINVAKKYGMLQTVANTQTVRAVFIIDPEGIIRTILYYPMSTGRNIPEIIRILQSLQLNDKTHYSTPANWQPGDDVVMGAPLTIEEAQERLESSDNTIEHLDWYLTMKKMK
;
A
#
# COMPACT_ATOMS: atom_id res chain seq x y z
N MET A 1 -13.33 -4.90 4.56
CA MET A 1 -11.97 -4.43 4.14
C MET A 1 -10.83 -5.35 4.57
N ASN A 2 -10.84 -5.95 5.79
CA ASN A 2 -9.78 -6.91 6.18
C ASN A 2 -9.69 -8.08 5.19
N GLU A 3 -10.80 -8.65 4.80
CA GLU A 3 -10.90 -9.73 3.81
C GLU A 3 -10.24 -9.36 2.46
N THR A 4 -10.31 -8.08 2.07
CA THR A 4 -9.65 -7.60 0.85
C THR A 4 -8.13 -7.69 0.97
N PHE A 5 -7.57 -7.31 2.11
CA PHE A 5 -6.13 -7.48 2.35
C PHE A 5 -5.73 -8.94 2.42
N GLU A 6 -6.53 -9.78 3.06
CA GLU A 6 -6.29 -11.23 3.11
C GLU A 6 -6.33 -11.86 1.72
N SER A 7 -7.28 -11.48 0.87
CA SER A 7 -7.35 -11.94 -0.53
C SER A 7 -6.14 -11.51 -1.37
N LEU A 8 -5.46 -10.44 -0.96
CA LEU A 8 -4.19 -9.98 -1.53
C LEU A 8 -2.97 -10.55 -0.79
N ASN A 9 -3.13 -11.63 -0.03
CA ASN A 9 -2.07 -12.26 0.76
C ASN A 9 -1.33 -11.26 1.67
N THR A 10 -2.05 -10.30 2.23
CA THR A 10 -1.50 -9.21 3.03
C THR A 10 -2.02 -9.25 4.45
N LYS A 11 -1.13 -9.16 5.42
CA LYS A 11 -1.45 -9.09 6.84
C LYS A 11 -1.40 -7.65 7.32
N LEU A 12 -2.37 -7.28 8.15
CA LEU A 12 -2.42 -5.96 8.79
C LEU A 12 -1.82 -6.05 10.19
N ILE A 13 -1.07 -5.02 10.58
CA ILE A 13 -0.56 -4.81 11.92
C ILE A 13 -0.81 -3.35 12.29
N GLY A 14 -1.52 -3.12 13.38
CA GLY A 14 -1.65 -1.79 13.97
C GLY A 14 -0.46 -1.48 14.88
N LEU A 15 -0.15 -0.20 15.04
CA LEU A 15 0.85 0.26 16.01
C LEU A 15 0.38 1.57 16.62
N SER A 16 0.44 1.68 17.94
CA SER A 16 0.38 2.96 18.64
C SER A 16 1.30 2.97 19.87
N ILE A 17 1.58 4.14 20.37
CA ILE A 17 2.41 4.34 21.57
C ILE A 17 1.64 4.15 22.89
N ASP A 18 0.37 3.75 22.79
CA ASP A 18 -0.46 3.48 23.96
C ASP A 18 -0.14 2.15 24.64
N SER A 19 -0.60 2.00 25.87
CA SER A 19 -0.43 0.77 26.63
C SER A 19 -1.34 -0.37 26.12
N LEU A 20 -0.99 -1.60 26.45
CA LEU A 20 -1.82 -2.78 26.16
C LEU A 20 -3.24 -2.61 26.73
N HIS A 21 -3.37 -2.11 27.97
CA HIS A 21 -4.69 -1.91 28.60
C HIS A 21 -5.53 -0.87 27.87
N SER A 22 -4.89 0.21 27.38
CA SER A 22 -5.57 1.22 26.55
C SER A 22 -6.09 0.61 25.25
N HIS A 23 -5.28 -0.24 24.58
CA HIS A 23 -5.71 -0.97 23.36
C HIS A 23 -6.90 -1.87 23.63
N LEU A 24 -6.88 -2.66 24.70
CA LEU A 24 -8.00 -3.53 25.06
C LEU A 24 -9.28 -2.75 25.31
N GLY A 25 -9.19 -1.62 26.03
CA GLY A 25 -10.32 -0.71 26.26
C GLY A 25 -10.84 -0.10 24.96
N TRP A 26 -9.95 0.36 24.11
CA TRP A 26 -10.27 0.95 22.80
C TRP A 26 -10.93 -0.07 21.84
N ILE A 27 -10.40 -1.29 21.73
CA ILE A 27 -10.98 -2.36 20.91
C ILE A 27 -12.41 -2.65 21.39
N LYS A 28 -12.61 -2.84 22.70
CA LYS A 28 -13.94 -3.09 23.26
C LYS A 28 -14.91 -1.96 22.94
N SER A 29 -14.46 -0.70 23.01
CA SER A 29 -15.27 0.47 22.69
C SER A 29 -15.66 0.51 21.21
N ILE A 30 -14.68 0.32 20.30
CA ILE A 30 -14.92 0.32 18.85
C ILE A 30 -15.87 -0.81 18.44
N GLU A 31 -15.69 -2.01 18.96
CA GLU A 31 -16.55 -3.16 18.67
C GLU A 31 -17.97 -3.01 19.19
N ALA A 32 -18.17 -2.15 20.20
CA ALA A 32 -19.50 -1.81 20.74
C ALA A 32 -20.21 -0.72 19.91
N LEU A 33 -19.48 0.07 19.14
CA LEU A 33 -20.05 1.15 18.33
C LEU A 33 -20.72 0.59 17.06
N ASN A 34 -21.84 1.21 16.68
CA ASN A 34 -22.47 1.04 15.38
C ASN A 34 -22.24 2.33 14.57
N PHE A 35 -21.05 2.46 14.03
CA PHE A 35 -20.65 3.64 13.28
C PHE A 35 -21.24 3.59 11.86
N ASN A 36 -21.87 4.68 11.42
CA ASN A 36 -22.55 4.82 10.11
C ASN A 36 -23.63 3.77 9.82
N ASN A 37 -24.20 3.12 10.84
CA ASN A 37 -25.18 2.02 10.68
C ASN A 37 -24.66 0.81 9.88
N GLU A 38 -23.34 0.63 9.79
CA GLU A 38 -22.70 -0.49 9.10
C GLU A 38 -22.63 -1.76 9.96
N GLY A 39 -23.22 -1.73 11.16
CA GLY A 39 -23.18 -2.82 12.12
C GLY A 39 -21.92 -2.80 13.02
N LYS A 40 -21.77 -3.85 13.82
CA LYS A 40 -20.62 -4.00 14.70
C LYS A 40 -19.39 -4.38 13.90
N VAL A 41 -18.30 -3.61 14.04
CA VAL A 41 -16.99 -3.93 13.48
C VAL A 41 -16.19 -4.78 14.45
N LYS A 42 -15.32 -5.62 13.91
CA LYS A 42 -14.26 -6.33 14.66
C LYS A 42 -12.90 -5.84 14.19
N ILE A 43 -11.93 -5.85 15.10
CA ILE A 43 -10.53 -5.59 14.79
C ILE A 43 -9.78 -6.93 14.75
N PRO A 44 -9.65 -7.56 13.57
CA PRO A 44 -9.16 -8.93 13.45
C PRO A 44 -7.63 -9.05 13.36
N PHE A 45 -6.91 -7.94 13.48
CA PHE A 45 -5.46 -7.90 13.35
C PHE A 45 -4.78 -7.44 14.64
N PRO A 46 -3.51 -7.84 14.89
CA PRO A 46 -2.78 -7.47 16.09
C PRO A 46 -2.44 -5.97 16.11
N ILE A 47 -2.38 -5.40 17.32
CA ILE A 47 -1.95 -4.04 17.57
C ILE A 47 -0.75 -4.06 18.51
N ILE A 48 0.35 -3.46 18.07
CA ILE A 48 1.59 -3.31 18.85
C ILE A 48 1.43 -2.15 19.83
N ALA A 49 1.63 -2.42 21.12
CA ALA A 49 1.69 -1.42 22.18
C ALA A 49 3.14 -0.94 22.34
N ASP A 50 3.52 0.09 21.59
CA ASP A 50 4.89 0.65 21.58
C ASP A 50 5.07 1.75 22.63
N ILE A 51 4.76 1.45 23.88
CA ILE A 51 4.86 2.41 25.00
C ILE A 51 6.27 2.96 25.19
N SER A 52 7.29 2.21 24.80
CA SER A 52 8.69 2.63 24.83
C SER A 52 9.12 3.46 23.62
N ILE A 53 8.23 3.63 22.66
CA ILE A 53 8.43 4.40 21.42
C ILE A 53 9.61 3.84 20.58
N ASN A 54 10.02 2.62 20.78
CA ASN A 54 11.18 2.03 20.10
C ASN A 54 10.88 1.72 18.63
N VAL A 55 9.69 1.19 18.33
CA VAL A 55 9.28 0.89 16.96
C VAL A 55 8.99 2.19 16.22
N ALA A 56 8.25 3.12 16.84
CA ALA A 56 7.95 4.43 16.25
C ALA A 56 9.23 5.21 15.87
N LYS A 57 10.27 5.16 16.71
CA LYS A 57 11.58 5.75 16.39
C LYS A 57 12.26 5.08 15.21
N LYS A 58 12.30 3.74 15.18
CA LYS A 58 12.92 2.98 14.08
C LYS A 58 12.29 3.27 12.73
N TYR A 59 10.98 3.47 12.70
CA TYR A 59 10.21 3.76 11.49
C TYR A 59 10.12 5.28 11.18
N GLY A 60 10.83 6.15 11.92
CA GLY A 60 10.84 7.58 11.66
C GLY A 60 9.47 8.25 11.83
N MET A 61 8.62 7.71 12.72
CA MET A 61 7.25 8.20 12.91
C MET A 61 7.13 9.38 13.88
N LEU A 62 8.22 9.85 14.47
CA LEU A 62 8.21 10.97 15.38
C LEU A 62 8.49 12.27 14.63
N GLN A 63 7.67 13.30 14.86
CA GLN A 63 7.83 14.60 14.22
C GLN A 63 9.04 15.40 14.79
N THR A 64 9.25 15.33 16.10
CA THR A 64 10.38 15.97 16.78
C THR A 64 10.79 15.14 18.00
N VAL A 65 12.01 15.37 18.51
CA VAL A 65 12.49 14.70 19.73
C VAL A 65 11.66 15.09 20.97
N ALA A 66 11.06 16.27 20.96
CA ALA A 66 10.26 16.80 22.07
C ALA A 66 8.78 16.38 22.01
N ASN A 67 8.29 15.88 20.86
CA ASN A 67 6.90 15.47 20.67
C ASN A 67 6.83 13.95 20.54
N THR A 68 6.21 13.29 21.51
CA THR A 68 6.00 11.84 21.52
C THR A 68 4.81 11.41 20.65
N GLN A 69 4.04 12.34 20.09
CA GLN A 69 2.96 11.99 19.17
C GLN A 69 3.52 11.48 17.85
N THR A 70 3.07 10.32 17.43
CA THR A 70 3.45 9.74 16.15
C THR A 70 2.62 10.33 15.01
N VAL A 71 3.23 10.48 13.84
CA VAL A 71 2.50 10.77 12.60
C VAL A 71 1.58 9.60 12.24
N ARG A 72 0.52 9.87 11.48
CA ARG A 72 -0.28 8.80 10.87
C ARG A 72 0.47 8.27 9.67
N ALA A 73 0.98 7.06 9.76
CA ALA A 73 1.74 6.43 8.69
C ALA A 73 1.12 5.09 8.26
N VAL A 74 1.44 4.71 7.03
CA VAL A 74 1.23 3.35 6.49
C VAL A 74 2.55 2.94 5.86
N PHE A 75 3.01 1.74 6.19
CA PHE A 75 4.18 1.11 5.60
C PHE A 75 3.72 -0.16 4.89
N ILE A 76 4.02 -0.29 3.61
CA ILE A 76 3.83 -1.53 2.86
C ILE A 76 5.19 -2.21 2.80
N ILE A 77 5.24 -3.41 3.36
CA ILE A 77 6.47 -4.20 3.53
C ILE A 77 6.26 -5.51 2.78
N ASP A 78 7.23 -5.88 1.94
CA ASP A 78 7.17 -7.13 1.19
C ASP A 78 7.57 -8.35 2.04
N PRO A 79 7.44 -9.58 1.52
CA PRO A 79 7.82 -10.80 2.24
C PRO A 79 9.29 -10.88 2.63
N GLU A 80 10.17 -10.17 1.93
CA GLU A 80 11.61 -10.09 2.21
C GLU A 80 11.93 -9.08 3.32
N GLY A 81 10.90 -8.35 3.83
CA GLY A 81 11.05 -7.35 4.89
C GLY A 81 11.48 -5.98 4.37
N ILE A 82 11.38 -5.74 3.07
CA ILE A 82 11.75 -4.46 2.44
C ILE A 82 10.53 -3.53 2.45
N ILE A 83 10.73 -2.29 2.89
CA ILE A 83 9.70 -1.24 2.82
C ILE A 83 9.58 -0.78 1.36
N ARG A 84 8.44 -1.06 0.75
CA ARG A 84 8.14 -0.72 -0.66
C ARG A 84 7.46 0.64 -0.80
N THR A 85 6.64 1.01 0.17
CA THR A 85 5.89 2.29 0.15
C THR A 85 5.70 2.81 1.56
N ILE A 86 5.79 4.12 1.70
CA ILE A 86 5.49 4.82 2.95
C ILE A 86 4.52 5.95 2.64
N LEU A 87 3.40 5.99 3.36
CA LEU A 87 2.42 7.07 3.29
C LEU A 87 2.38 7.77 4.64
N TYR A 88 2.68 9.06 4.67
CA TYR A 88 2.55 9.90 5.84
C TYR A 88 1.36 10.84 5.71
N TYR A 89 0.54 10.90 6.75
CA TYR A 89 -0.63 11.75 6.83
C TYR A 89 -0.53 12.67 8.04
N PRO A 90 -0.91 13.95 7.94
CA PRO A 90 -1.05 14.80 9.11
C PRO A 90 -2.18 14.27 10.00
N MET A 91 -2.14 14.64 11.28
CA MET A 91 -3.15 14.18 12.26
C MET A 91 -4.58 14.55 11.88
N SER A 92 -4.77 15.62 11.11
CA SER A 92 -6.06 16.10 10.61
C SER A 92 -6.64 15.26 9.47
N THR A 93 -5.85 14.40 8.84
CA THR A 93 -6.24 13.70 7.61
C THR A 93 -6.42 12.20 7.87
N GLY A 94 -7.59 11.66 7.51
CA GLY A 94 -7.85 10.22 7.51
C GLY A 94 -7.12 9.52 6.37
N ARG A 95 -6.83 8.24 6.55
CA ARG A 95 -6.24 7.40 5.49
C ARG A 95 -7.29 7.05 4.44
N ASN A 96 -6.89 7.07 3.18
CA ASN A 96 -7.70 6.54 2.08
C ASN A 96 -7.37 5.05 1.91
N ILE A 97 -8.21 4.18 2.46
CA ILE A 97 -7.97 2.73 2.42
C ILE A 97 -8.04 2.16 0.99
N PRO A 98 -8.97 2.56 0.11
CA PRO A 98 -8.94 2.17 -1.29
C PRO A 98 -7.62 2.48 -2.00
N GLU A 99 -7.01 3.63 -1.74
CA GLU A 99 -5.71 3.99 -2.31
C GLU A 99 -4.58 3.09 -1.79
N ILE A 100 -4.60 2.73 -0.51
CA ILE A 100 -3.63 1.78 0.05
C ILE A 100 -3.75 0.41 -0.64
N ILE A 101 -4.97 -0.06 -0.89
CA ILE A 101 -5.24 -1.30 -1.62
C ILE A 101 -4.75 -1.19 -3.07
N ARG A 102 -5.04 -0.07 -3.75
CA ARG A 102 -4.58 0.18 -5.11
C ARG A 102 -3.04 0.14 -5.22
N ILE A 103 -2.34 0.79 -4.29
CA ILE A 103 -0.86 0.77 -4.24
C ILE A 103 -0.36 -0.66 -4.04
N LEU A 104 -0.95 -1.42 -3.12
CA LEU A 104 -0.58 -2.81 -2.88
C LEU A 104 -0.75 -3.68 -4.15
N GLN A 105 -1.87 -3.54 -4.85
CA GLN A 105 -2.14 -4.25 -6.10
C GLN A 105 -1.16 -3.85 -7.21
N SER A 106 -0.80 -2.56 -7.29
CA SER A 106 0.23 -2.06 -8.21
C SER A 106 1.60 -2.68 -7.94
N LEU A 107 2.01 -2.75 -6.67
CA LEU A 107 3.27 -3.38 -6.29
C LEU A 107 3.29 -4.87 -6.63
N GLN A 108 2.22 -5.60 -6.29
CA GLN A 108 2.11 -7.04 -6.60
C GLN A 108 2.07 -7.32 -8.10
N LEU A 109 1.45 -6.42 -8.89
CA LEU A 109 1.47 -6.53 -10.35
C LEU A 109 2.89 -6.35 -10.89
N ASN A 110 3.61 -5.34 -10.42
CA ASN A 110 5.00 -5.11 -10.83
C ASN A 110 5.91 -6.29 -10.44
N ASP A 111 5.77 -6.83 -9.23
CA ASP A 111 6.55 -7.99 -8.78
C ASP A 111 6.31 -9.22 -9.67
N LYS A 112 5.10 -9.39 -10.18
CA LYS A 112 4.72 -10.52 -11.05
C LYS A 112 5.09 -10.32 -12.53
N THR A 113 5.02 -9.10 -13.02
CA THR A 113 5.06 -8.83 -14.48
C THR A 113 6.22 -7.95 -14.91
N HIS A 114 6.87 -7.27 -13.96
CA HIS A 114 7.86 -6.20 -14.20
C HIS A 114 7.30 -5.00 -14.98
N TYR A 115 5.96 -4.89 -15.14
CA TYR A 115 5.32 -3.73 -15.71
C TYR A 115 5.10 -2.65 -14.66
N SER A 116 5.05 -1.40 -15.09
CA SER A 116 4.74 -0.25 -14.24
C SER A 116 3.29 0.20 -14.44
N THR A 117 2.68 0.69 -13.39
CA THR A 117 1.34 1.26 -13.46
C THR A 117 1.40 2.76 -13.76
N PRO A 118 0.63 3.26 -14.73
CA PRO A 118 0.56 4.71 -14.99
C PRO A 118 -0.17 5.46 -13.86
N ALA A 119 -0.12 6.79 -13.93
CA ALA A 119 -0.89 7.63 -13.01
C ALA A 119 -2.38 7.28 -13.05
N ASN A 120 -3.01 7.27 -11.88
CA ASN A 120 -4.44 6.93 -11.69
C ASN A 120 -4.85 5.50 -12.08
N TRP A 121 -3.90 4.63 -12.37
CA TRP A 121 -4.17 3.23 -12.70
C TRP A 121 -5.09 2.56 -11.69
N GLN A 122 -6.02 1.77 -12.18
CA GLN A 122 -6.87 0.88 -11.41
C GLN A 122 -6.65 -0.58 -11.85
N PRO A 123 -6.92 -1.58 -10.99
CA PRO A 123 -6.81 -2.98 -11.37
C PRO A 123 -7.61 -3.31 -12.64
N GLY A 124 -6.91 -3.84 -13.64
CA GLY A 124 -7.46 -4.16 -14.95
C GLY A 124 -7.22 -3.10 -16.03
N ASP A 125 -6.69 -1.94 -15.67
CA ASP A 125 -6.22 -0.96 -16.64
C ASP A 125 -4.90 -1.39 -17.29
N ASP A 126 -4.60 -0.80 -18.43
CA ASP A 126 -3.36 -1.03 -19.16
C ASP A 126 -2.15 -0.56 -18.36
N VAL A 127 -1.00 -1.17 -18.64
CA VAL A 127 0.24 -0.96 -17.90
C VAL A 127 1.35 -0.48 -18.83
N VAL A 128 2.37 0.13 -18.25
CA VAL A 128 3.55 0.61 -18.98
C VAL A 128 4.62 -0.48 -18.97
N MET A 129 5.10 -0.85 -20.13
CA MET A 129 6.28 -1.71 -20.28
C MET A 129 7.54 -0.91 -19.95
N GLY A 130 8.52 -1.54 -19.33
CA GLY A 130 9.83 -0.91 -19.10
C GLY A 130 10.44 -0.40 -20.42
N ALA A 131 11.16 0.71 -20.39
CA ALA A 131 11.87 1.19 -21.57
C ALA A 131 12.86 0.14 -22.06
N PRO A 132 13.04 -0.02 -23.39
CA PRO A 132 14.06 -0.92 -23.93
C PRO A 132 15.45 -0.45 -23.50
N LEU A 133 16.33 -1.40 -23.22
CA LEU A 133 17.69 -1.13 -22.77
C LEU A 133 18.70 -1.13 -23.93
N THR A 134 18.31 -1.67 -25.09
CA THR A 134 19.13 -1.69 -26.31
C THR A 134 18.34 -1.20 -27.52
N ILE A 135 19.06 -0.85 -28.60
CA ILE A 135 18.44 -0.43 -29.85
C ILE A 135 17.71 -1.61 -30.50
N GLU A 136 18.28 -2.79 -30.41
CA GLU A 136 17.71 -4.03 -30.91
C GLU A 136 16.35 -4.33 -30.24
N GLU A 137 16.27 -4.27 -28.90
CA GLU A 137 15.01 -4.41 -28.17
C GLU A 137 13.97 -3.38 -28.57
N ALA A 138 14.41 -2.13 -28.82
CA ALA A 138 13.50 -1.06 -29.26
C ALA A 138 12.92 -1.37 -30.65
N GLN A 139 13.75 -1.87 -31.57
CA GLN A 139 13.34 -2.24 -32.93
C GLN A 139 12.39 -3.45 -32.90
N GLU A 140 12.77 -4.53 -32.20
CA GLU A 140 11.93 -5.72 -32.07
C GLU A 140 10.56 -5.37 -31.47
N ARG A 141 10.54 -4.46 -30.51
CA ARG A 141 9.30 -4.00 -29.90
C ARG A 141 8.42 -3.25 -30.89
N LEU A 142 8.98 -2.32 -31.68
CA LEU A 142 8.26 -1.57 -32.70
C LEU A 142 7.73 -2.46 -33.83
N GLU A 143 8.43 -3.53 -34.16
CA GLU A 143 8.05 -4.49 -35.18
C GLU A 143 7.09 -5.58 -34.66
N SER A 144 6.82 -5.58 -33.37
CA SER A 144 5.94 -6.56 -32.74
C SER A 144 4.53 -6.51 -33.32
N SER A 145 4.02 -7.66 -33.77
CA SER A 145 2.64 -7.85 -34.21
C SER A 145 1.67 -8.17 -33.07
N ASP A 146 2.10 -8.06 -31.81
CA ASP A 146 1.26 -8.31 -30.63
C ASP A 146 0.21 -7.19 -30.48
N ASN A 147 -1.02 -7.48 -30.83
CA ASN A 147 -2.17 -6.55 -30.76
C ASN A 147 -2.48 -6.07 -29.32
N THR A 148 -1.84 -6.65 -28.31
CA THR A 148 -1.97 -6.21 -26.92
C THR A 148 -0.93 -5.17 -26.54
N ILE A 149 -0.02 -4.83 -27.45
CA ILE A 149 1.00 -3.81 -27.27
C ILE A 149 0.60 -2.57 -28.10
N GLU A 150 0.60 -1.42 -27.44
CA GLU A 150 0.37 -0.13 -28.06
C GLU A 150 1.61 0.74 -27.91
N HIS A 151 2.19 1.15 -29.03
CA HIS A 151 3.37 2.01 -29.08
C HIS A 151 2.95 3.46 -29.17
N LEU A 152 3.12 4.21 -28.08
CA LEU A 152 2.90 5.66 -28.06
C LEU A 152 4.17 6.41 -28.48
N ASP A 153 5.33 5.88 -28.11
CA ASP A 153 6.66 6.35 -28.51
C ASP A 153 7.67 5.19 -28.30
N TRP A 154 8.90 5.32 -28.79
CA TRP A 154 9.98 4.33 -28.65
C TRP A 154 10.28 3.97 -27.18
N TYR A 155 10.09 4.92 -26.27
CA TYR A 155 10.29 4.74 -24.82
C TYR A 155 9.01 4.49 -24.05
N LEU A 156 7.85 4.73 -24.65
CA LEU A 156 6.54 4.61 -24.00
C LEU A 156 5.67 3.60 -24.73
N THR A 157 5.61 2.42 -24.17
CA THR A 157 4.82 1.32 -24.70
C THR A 157 3.85 0.85 -23.64
N MET A 158 2.58 0.76 -24.01
CA MET A 158 1.52 0.25 -23.17
C MET A 158 1.24 -1.22 -23.47
N LYS A 159 0.94 -2.00 -22.43
CA LYS A 159 0.48 -3.39 -22.54
C LYS A 159 -0.96 -3.46 -22.08
N LYS A 160 -1.86 -3.93 -22.94
CA LYS A 160 -3.26 -4.21 -22.60
C LYS A 160 -3.35 -5.41 -21.67
N MET A 161 -4.11 -5.26 -20.59
CA MET A 161 -4.25 -6.29 -19.55
C MET A 161 -5.55 -7.12 -19.71
N LYS A 162 -6.34 -6.85 -20.75
CA LYS A 162 -7.58 -7.59 -21.09
C LYS A 162 -7.39 -8.48 -22.29
#